data_73d6dab1c2fc58e480eb84d432838093
#
_entry.id   73d6dab1c2fc58e480eb84d432838093
#
_cell.length_a   1.000
_cell.length_b   1.000
_cell.length_c   1.000
_cell.angle_alpha   90.00
_cell.angle_beta   90.00
_cell.angle_gamma   90.00
#
_symmetry.space_group_name_H-M   'P 1'
#
loop_
_entity.id
_entity.type
_entity.pdbx_description
1 polymer ?
#
loop_
_entity_poly.entity_id
_entity_poly.type
_entity_poly.pdbx_seq_one_letter_code
_entity_poly.pdbx_strand_id
1 'polypeptide(L)'
;KYCTMAKLLLERMAKANNLTIGADIEYFDVDEDPEFWESFKKSKMEKDNDEIKTLPYISVSGKDIGGYSELEDLLRPTFNYEKLHEVTKIATENLNKVIDINFYPTEKTYRSNMRHRPIGLGVQGLADVYARMQIPFHSDRAKEINKNIFETMYHAALEASVELSEKEGSYETFGGSPASKGILQFDMWNVVPGNRYDWNSMKQ
;
A
#
# COMPACT_ATOMS: atom_id res chain seq x y z
N LYS A 1 19.47 -4.89 -25.39
CA LYS A 1 18.15 -5.37 -24.94
C LYS A 1 17.61 -4.54 -23.78
N TYR A 2 18.32 -4.43 -22.66
CA TYR A 2 17.82 -3.69 -21.48
C TYR A 2 17.76 -2.18 -21.70
N CYS A 3 18.68 -1.58 -22.45
CA CYS A 3 18.62 -0.16 -22.80
C CYS A 3 17.38 0.17 -23.63
N THR A 4 17.04 -0.66 -24.62
CA THR A 4 15.82 -0.50 -25.41
C THR A 4 14.56 -0.62 -24.54
N MET A 5 14.55 -1.54 -23.58
CA MET A 5 13.43 -1.71 -22.64
C MET A 5 13.29 -0.51 -21.71
N ALA A 6 14.40 0.03 -21.20
CA ALA A 6 14.40 1.22 -20.36
C ALA A 6 13.88 2.44 -21.14
N LYS A 7 14.32 2.64 -22.37
CA LYS A 7 13.83 3.70 -23.26
C LYS A 7 12.32 3.64 -23.47
N LEU A 8 11.79 2.47 -23.83
CA LEU A 8 10.35 2.26 -23.99
C LEU A 8 9.55 2.49 -22.71
N LEU A 9 10.12 2.13 -21.55
CA LEU A 9 9.49 2.36 -20.27
C LEU A 9 9.42 3.85 -19.94
N LEU A 10 10.51 4.60 -20.16
CA LEU A 10 10.58 6.05 -19.99
C LEU A 10 9.62 6.79 -20.94
N GLU A 11 9.52 6.36 -22.19
CA GLU A 11 8.57 6.92 -23.16
C GLU A 11 7.11 6.72 -22.73
N ARG A 12 6.77 5.54 -22.22
CA ARG A 12 5.43 5.27 -21.65
C ARG A 12 5.13 6.15 -20.44
N MET A 13 6.11 6.31 -19.55
CA MET A 13 6.00 7.16 -18.37
C MET A 13 5.82 8.63 -18.78
N ALA A 14 6.62 9.12 -19.71
CA ALA A 14 6.50 10.48 -20.22
C ALA A 14 5.11 10.75 -20.77
N LYS A 15 4.59 9.85 -21.60
CA LYS A 15 3.23 9.96 -22.16
C LYS A 15 2.15 9.94 -21.08
N ALA A 16 2.28 9.07 -20.05
CA ALA A 16 1.29 8.96 -18.97
C ALA A 16 1.26 10.19 -18.05
N ASN A 17 2.37 10.91 -17.92
CA ASN A 17 2.52 12.06 -17.02
C ASN A 17 2.65 13.41 -17.76
N ASN A 18 2.38 13.47 -19.06
CA ASN A 18 2.55 14.67 -19.91
C ASN A 18 3.97 15.26 -19.84
N LEU A 19 5.00 14.43 -19.74
CA LEU A 19 6.39 14.82 -19.78
C LEU A 19 6.92 14.80 -21.22
N THR A 20 7.89 15.65 -21.52
CA THR A 20 8.49 15.77 -22.84
C THR A 20 9.87 15.12 -22.84
N ILE A 21 10.11 14.19 -23.77
CA ILE A 21 11.45 13.64 -24.02
C ILE A 21 12.33 14.74 -24.58
N GLY A 22 13.53 14.90 -24.04
CA GLY A 22 14.48 15.94 -24.37
C GLY A 22 14.39 17.22 -23.52
N ALA A 23 13.28 17.41 -22.78
CA ALA A 23 13.13 18.52 -21.85
C ALA A 23 13.04 18.06 -20.39
N ASP A 24 12.15 17.07 -20.13
CA ASP A 24 11.93 16.53 -18.77
C ASP A 24 12.67 15.20 -18.56
N ILE A 25 12.94 14.48 -19.65
CA ILE A 25 13.64 13.19 -19.65
C ILE A 25 14.71 13.24 -20.75
N GLU A 26 15.95 13.09 -20.36
CA GLU A 26 17.08 12.94 -21.27
C GLU A 26 17.63 11.52 -21.21
N TYR A 27 18.03 10.99 -22.35
CA TYR A 27 18.79 9.76 -22.44
C TYR A 27 19.86 9.86 -23.52
N PHE A 28 20.99 9.22 -23.28
CA PHE A 28 22.12 9.15 -24.19
C PHE A 28 22.34 7.72 -24.63
N ASP A 29 22.49 7.50 -25.92
CA ASP A 29 22.85 6.21 -26.46
C ASP A 29 24.38 6.07 -26.44
N VAL A 30 24.87 5.09 -25.73
CA VAL A 30 26.32 4.83 -25.59
C VAL A 30 26.98 4.51 -26.93
N ASP A 31 26.22 3.87 -27.83
CA ASP A 31 26.70 3.52 -29.17
C ASP A 31 26.71 4.74 -30.13
N GLU A 32 25.85 5.74 -29.89
CA GLU A 32 25.80 6.98 -30.64
C GLU A 32 26.84 8.01 -30.19
N ASP A 33 27.19 8.06 -28.89
CA ASP A 33 28.21 8.99 -28.36
C ASP A 33 29.13 8.31 -27.33
N PRO A 34 30.08 7.48 -27.79
CA PRO A 34 31.05 6.79 -26.93
C PRO A 34 31.98 7.74 -26.16
N GLU A 35 32.34 8.90 -26.75
CA GLU A 35 33.23 9.87 -26.08
C GLU A 35 32.56 10.53 -24.89
N PHE A 36 31.31 10.92 -25.04
CA PHE A 36 30.49 11.43 -23.94
C PHE A 36 30.41 10.39 -22.82
N TRP A 37 30.15 9.13 -23.15
CA TRP A 37 30.03 8.04 -22.17
C TRP A 37 31.33 7.84 -21.36
N GLU A 38 32.47 7.82 -22.01
CA GLU A 38 33.77 7.69 -21.31
C GLU A 38 34.05 8.90 -20.39
N SER A 39 33.75 10.10 -20.87
CA SER A 39 33.86 11.32 -20.07
C SER A 39 32.92 11.31 -18.86
N PHE A 40 31.68 10.86 -19.04
CA PHE A 40 30.69 10.75 -17.98
C PHE A 40 31.10 9.73 -16.91
N LYS A 41 31.54 8.54 -17.30
CA LYS A 41 32.06 7.52 -16.36
C LYS A 41 33.19 8.07 -15.51
N LYS A 42 34.15 8.75 -16.15
CA LYS A 42 35.28 9.37 -15.46
C LYS A 42 34.84 10.43 -14.45
N SER A 43 33.92 11.30 -14.83
CA SER A 43 33.35 12.32 -13.98
C SER A 43 32.61 11.73 -12.76
N LYS A 44 31.89 10.65 -12.95
CA LYS A 44 31.20 9.94 -11.86
C LYS A 44 32.16 9.28 -10.88
N MET A 45 33.18 8.62 -11.40
CA MET A 45 34.20 7.98 -10.56
C MET A 45 34.99 9.00 -9.73
N GLU A 46 35.27 10.19 -10.29
CA GLU A 46 35.96 11.26 -9.60
C GLU A 46 35.11 11.95 -8.51
N LYS A 47 33.79 12.10 -8.73
CA LYS A 47 32.89 12.81 -7.81
C LYS A 47 32.34 11.91 -6.70
N ASP A 48 31.87 10.73 -7.08
CA ASP A 48 31.08 9.89 -6.19
C ASP A 48 31.85 8.65 -5.71
N ASN A 49 33.07 8.43 -6.23
CA ASN A 49 33.90 7.23 -6.00
C ASN A 49 33.12 5.92 -6.31
N ASP A 50 32.20 5.99 -7.26
CA ASP A 50 31.30 4.90 -7.62
C ASP A 50 31.51 4.46 -9.07
N GLU A 51 31.71 3.16 -9.27
CA GLU A 51 31.91 2.57 -10.58
C GLU A 51 30.57 2.17 -11.19
N ILE A 52 30.29 2.69 -12.39
CA ILE A 52 29.07 2.30 -13.13
C ILE A 52 29.21 0.85 -13.60
N LYS A 53 28.50 -0.07 -12.96
CA LYS A 53 28.59 -1.52 -13.17
C LYS A 53 27.62 -2.07 -14.19
N THR A 54 26.56 -1.33 -14.51
CA THR A 54 25.47 -1.83 -15.38
C THR A 54 25.00 -0.80 -16.38
N LEU A 55 24.51 -1.27 -17.54
CA LEU A 55 23.78 -0.48 -18.53
C LEU A 55 22.35 -1.05 -18.67
N PRO A 56 21.33 -0.21 -18.79
CA PRO A 56 21.36 1.26 -18.76
C PRO A 56 21.75 1.78 -17.38
N TYR A 57 22.48 2.89 -17.33
CA TYR A 57 22.69 3.67 -16.12
C TYR A 57 21.61 4.75 -16.04
N ILE A 58 20.91 4.81 -14.91
CA ILE A 58 19.73 5.66 -14.73
C ILE A 58 19.89 6.52 -13.48
N SER A 59 19.66 7.83 -13.64
CA SER A 59 19.54 8.74 -12.49
C SER A 59 18.25 9.56 -12.61
N VAL A 60 17.66 9.90 -11.47
CA VAL A 60 16.45 10.73 -11.37
C VAL A 60 16.72 11.88 -10.43
N SER A 61 16.58 13.11 -10.90
CA SER A 61 16.86 14.33 -10.14
C SER A 61 18.25 14.32 -9.48
N GLY A 62 19.26 13.81 -10.22
CA GLY A 62 20.65 13.72 -9.78
C GLY A 62 20.96 12.58 -8.79
N LYS A 63 19.97 11.75 -8.43
CA LYS A 63 20.15 10.56 -7.62
C LYS A 63 20.24 9.33 -8.50
N ASP A 64 21.29 8.54 -8.33
CA ASP A 64 21.48 7.32 -9.08
C ASP A 64 20.46 6.26 -8.66
N ILE A 65 19.80 5.68 -9.64
CA ILE A 65 18.77 4.66 -9.46
C ILE A 65 19.37 3.28 -9.70
N GLY A 66 20.22 3.13 -10.69
CA GLY A 66 20.81 1.85 -11.11
C GLY A 66 20.49 1.51 -12.56
N GLY A 67 20.13 0.26 -12.80
CA GLY A 67 19.81 -0.25 -14.12
C GLY A 67 18.30 -0.26 -14.43
N TYR A 68 17.95 -1.09 -15.44
CA TYR A 68 16.55 -1.26 -15.87
C TYR A 68 15.65 -1.81 -14.75
N SER A 69 16.14 -2.77 -13.98
CA SER A 69 15.35 -3.41 -12.91
C SER A 69 14.96 -2.41 -11.82
N GLU A 70 15.90 -1.58 -11.42
CA GLU A 70 15.69 -0.54 -10.43
C GLU A 70 14.74 0.55 -10.93
N LEU A 71 14.84 0.93 -12.21
CA LEU A 71 13.86 1.83 -12.84
C LEU A 71 12.47 1.21 -12.88
N GLU A 72 12.36 -0.05 -13.27
CA GLU A 72 11.07 -0.76 -13.31
C GLU A 72 10.44 -0.82 -11.92
N ASP A 73 11.23 -1.10 -10.88
CA ASP A 73 10.75 -1.10 -9.48
C ASP A 73 10.32 0.29 -9.01
N LEU A 74 11.05 1.34 -9.37
CA LEU A 74 10.69 2.72 -9.04
C LEU A 74 9.37 3.15 -9.69
N LEU A 75 9.11 2.70 -10.92
CA LEU A 75 7.93 3.07 -11.70
C LEU A 75 6.72 2.15 -11.48
N ARG A 76 6.90 1.07 -10.71
CA ARG A 76 5.78 0.20 -10.36
C ARG A 76 4.74 0.94 -9.54
N PRO A 77 3.46 0.81 -9.86
CA PRO A 77 2.40 1.38 -9.06
C PRO A 77 2.52 0.90 -7.60
N THR A 78 2.40 1.85 -6.67
CA THR A 78 2.34 1.55 -5.24
C THR A 78 0.90 1.52 -4.77
N PHE A 79 0.61 0.68 -3.77
CA PHE A 79 -0.72 0.63 -3.17
C PHE A 79 -0.89 1.77 -2.16
N ASN A 80 -1.98 2.52 -2.26
CA ASN A 80 -2.26 3.64 -1.35
C ASN A 80 -2.96 3.13 -0.08
N TYR A 81 -2.17 2.79 0.93
CA TYR A 81 -2.68 2.31 2.22
C TYR A 81 -3.36 3.40 3.03
N GLU A 82 -2.95 4.66 2.91
CA GLU A 82 -3.57 5.80 3.61
C GLU A 82 -5.00 5.99 3.14
N LYS A 83 -5.22 5.93 1.82
CA LYS A 83 -6.58 6.02 1.27
C LYS A 83 -7.44 4.81 1.65
N LEU A 84 -6.86 3.61 1.69
CA LEU A 84 -7.57 2.43 2.18
C LEU A 84 -7.98 2.60 3.64
N HIS A 85 -7.11 3.12 4.49
CA HIS A 85 -7.36 3.39 5.91
C HIS A 85 -8.54 4.36 6.07
N GLU A 86 -8.48 5.51 5.41
CA GLU A 86 -9.55 6.52 5.42
C GLU A 86 -10.90 5.93 5.00
N VAL A 87 -10.94 5.26 3.86
CA VAL A 87 -12.18 4.66 3.33
C VAL A 87 -12.73 3.57 4.27
N THR A 88 -11.85 2.80 4.90
CA THR A 88 -12.27 1.77 5.86
C THR A 88 -12.89 2.39 7.10
N LYS A 89 -12.36 3.48 7.63
CA LYS A 89 -12.99 4.22 8.75
C LYS A 89 -14.39 4.68 8.38
N ILE A 90 -14.53 5.35 7.25
CA ILE A 90 -15.85 5.82 6.75
C ILE A 90 -16.84 4.64 6.57
N ALA A 91 -16.38 3.53 6.01
CA ALA A 91 -17.20 2.34 5.84
C ALA A 91 -17.65 1.75 7.18
N THR A 92 -16.79 1.71 8.18
CA THR A 92 -17.09 1.24 9.54
C THR A 92 -18.16 2.09 10.19
N GLU A 93 -18.02 3.41 10.15
CA GLU A 93 -19.03 4.35 10.66
C GLU A 93 -20.37 4.17 9.95
N ASN A 94 -20.37 4.05 8.63
CA ASN A 94 -21.60 3.88 7.86
C ASN A 94 -22.29 2.55 8.18
N LEU A 95 -21.54 1.46 8.32
CA LEU A 95 -22.09 0.15 8.71
C LEU A 95 -22.66 0.19 10.12
N ASN A 96 -22.03 0.92 11.05
CA ASN A 96 -22.58 1.13 12.38
C ASN A 96 -23.96 1.82 12.32
N LYS A 97 -24.11 2.86 11.49
CA LYS A 97 -25.41 3.54 11.27
C LYS A 97 -26.45 2.63 10.61
N VAL A 98 -26.03 1.75 9.70
CA VAL A 98 -26.93 0.80 9.04
C VAL A 98 -27.61 -0.12 10.08
N ILE A 99 -26.90 -0.52 11.15
CA ILE A 99 -27.50 -1.33 12.23
C ILE A 99 -28.72 -0.62 12.82
N ASP A 100 -28.68 0.68 13.01
CA ASP A 100 -29.77 1.44 13.64
C ASP A 100 -31.00 1.62 12.74
N ILE A 101 -30.80 1.69 11.43
CA ILE A 101 -31.85 2.00 10.46
C ILE A 101 -32.34 0.80 9.67
N ASN A 102 -31.73 -0.37 9.86
CA ASN A 102 -32.05 -1.57 9.09
C ASN A 102 -33.40 -2.15 9.50
N PHE A 103 -34.04 -2.86 8.58
CA PHE A 103 -35.21 -3.66 8.87
C PHE A 103 -34.84 -5.02 9.49
N TYR A 104 -35.47 -5.33 10.61
CA TYR A 104 -35.27 -6.59 11.32
C TYR A 104 -36.55 -7.45 11.30
N PRO A 105 -36.53 -8.65 10.70
CA PRO A 105 -37.73 -9.45 10.51
C PRO A 105 -38.29 -10.04 11.81
N THR A 106 -37.49 -10.10 12.88
CA THR A 106 -37.90 -10.60 14.19
C THR A 106 -37.30 -9.80 15.32
N GLU A 107 -37.97 -9.75 16.46
CA GLU A 107 -37.47 -9.10 17.69
C GLU A 107 -36.12 -9.69 18.13
N LYS A 108 -35.88 -10.99 17.95
CA LYS A 108 -34.62 -11.64 18.28
C LYS A 108 -33.45 -11.10 17.45
N THR A 109 -33.66 -10.90 16.14
CA THR A 109 -32.62 -10.35 15.24
C THR A 109 -32.34 -8.88 15.57
N TYR A 110 -33.37 -8.08 15.82
CA TYR A 110 -33.22 -6.71 16.29
C TYR A 110 -32.36 -6.65 17.56
N ARG A 111 -32.79 -7.38 18.61
CA ARG A 111 -32.10 -7.40 19.90
C ARG A 111 -30.63 -7.84 19.77
N SER A 112 -30.36 -8.87 18.97
CA SER A 112 -29.00 -9.34 18.74
C SER A 112 -28.12 -8.29 18.09
N ASN A 113 -28.61 -7.63 17.03
CA ASN A 113 -27.84 -6.63 16.32
C ASN A 113 -27.59 -5.37 17.17
N MET A 114 -28.59 -4.89 17.90
CA MET A 114 -28.43 -3.74 18.78
C MET A 114 -27.44 -3.99 19.91
N ARG A 115 -27.45 -5.17 20.51
CA ARG A 115 -26.57 -5.52 21.63
C ARG A 115 -25.12 -5.72 21.21
N HIS A 116 -24.88 -6.34 20.07
CA HIS A 116 -23.54 -6.77 19.64
C HIS A 116 -22.91 -5.87 18.61
N ARG A 117 -23.73 -5.11 17.86
CA ARG A 117 -23.33 -4.24 16.75
C ARG A 117 -22.32 -4.89 15.79
N PRO A 118 -22.59 -6.10 15.27
CA PRO A 118 -21.65 -6.82 14.43
C PRO A 118 -21.60 -6.20 13.03
N ILE A 119 -20.39 -5.93 12.57
CA ILE A 119 -20.15 -5.49 11.19
C ILE A 119 -19.09 -6.37 10.54
N GLY A 120 -19.12 -6.50 9.24
CA GLY A 120 -18.12 -7.21 8.45
C GLY A 120 -17.65 -6.36 7.29
N LEU A 121 -16.36 -6.29 7.11
CA LEU A 121 -15.69 -5.62 5.99
C LEU A 121 -14.90 -6.65 5.19
N GLY A 122 -14.98 -6.55 3.88
CA GLY A 122 -14.23 -7.39 2.95
C GLY A 122 -13.75 -6.59 1.76
N VAL A 123 -12.97 -7.24 0.90
CA VAL A 123 -12.42 -6.62 -0.30
C VAL A 123 -12.92 -7.34 -1.56
N GLN A 124 -13.07 -6.56 -2.62
CA GLN A 124 -13.20 -7.04 -3.99
C GLN A 124 -12.08 -6.41 -4.84
N GLY A 125 -11.71 -7.07 -5.94
CA GLY A 125 -10.70 -6.52 -6.85
C GLY A 125 -9.25 -6.73 -6.42
N LEU A 126 -8.95 -7.63 -5.46
CA LEU A 126 -7.57 -7.91 -5.05
C LEU A 126 -6.73 -8.45 -6.23
N ALA A 127 -7.33 -9.29 -7.08
CA ALA A 127 -6.67 -9.78 -8.28
C ALA A 127 -6.37 -8.64 -9.28
N ASP A 128 -7.28 -7.66 -9.40
CA ASP A 128 -7.07 -6.48 -10.25
C ASP A 128 -5.92 -5.61 -9.72
N VAL A 129 -5.77 -5.49 -8.40
CA VAL A 129 -4.62 -4.81 -7.77
C VAL A 129 -3.33 -5.50 -8.19
N TYR A 130 -3.24 -6.82 -8.07
CA TYR A 130 -2.03 -7.54 -8.47
C TYR A 130 -1.75 -7.40 -9.97
N ALA A 131 -2.77 -7.48 -10.81
CA ALA A 131 -2.63 -7.28 -12.24
C ALA A 131 -2.11 -5.88 -12.59
N ARG A 132 -2.68 -4.82 -11.99
CA ARG A 132 -2.25 -3.43 -12.18
C ARG A 132 -0.83 -3.17 -11.67
N MET A 133 -0.45 -3.81 -10.57
CA MET A 133 0.88 -3.73 -10.00
C MET A 133 1.88 -4.67 -10.69
N GLN A 134 1.44 -5.46 -11.67
CA GLN A 134 2.24 -6.46 -12.39
C GLN A 134 2.91 -7.47 -11.45
N ILE A 135 2.17 -7.92 -10.44
CA ILE A 135 2.64 -8.85 -9.40
C ILE A 135 2.01 -10.22 -9.63
N PRO A 136 2.81 -11.28 -9.77
CA PRO A 136 2.29 -12.64 -9.83
C PRO A 136 1.56 -13.01 -8.53
N PHE A 137 0.37 -13.61 -8.66
CA PHE A 137 -0.50 -13.92 -7.53
C PHE A 137 0.16 -14.79 -6.44
N HIS A 138 1.05 -15.69 -6.84
CA HIS A 138 1.74 -16.61 -5.93
C HIS A 138 3.08 -16.08 -5.38
N SER A 139 3.45 -14.83 -5.73
CA SER A 139 4.71 -14.23 -5.29
C SER A 139 4.69 -13.83 -3.82
N ASP A 140 5.87 -13.74 -3.18
CA ASP A 140 6.00 -13.24 -1.81
C ASP A 140 5.58 -11.78 -1.69
N ARG A 141 5.78 -10.98 -2.76
CA ARG A 141 5.28 -9.60 -2.82
C ARG A 141 3.74 -9.53 -2.79
N ALA A 142 3.05 -10.45 -3.45
CA ALA A 142 1.59 -10.53 -3.37
C ALA A 142 1.13 -10.87 -1.95
N LYS A 143 1.81 -11.79 -1.27
CA LYS A 143 1.54 -12.14 0.15
C LYS A 143 1.75 -10.94 1.07
N GLU A 144 2.82 -10.18 0.87
CA GLU A 144 3.13 -8.98 1.65
C GLU A 144 2.06 -7.90 1.46
N ILE A 145 1.67 -7.59 0.21
CA ILE A 145 0.62 -6.62 -0.09
C ILE A 145 -0.71 -7.07 0.51
N ASN A 146 -1.07 -8.34 0.38
CA ASN A 146 -2.26 -8.90 1.01
C ASN A 146 -2.24 -8.68 2.53
N LYS A 147 -1.16 -9.06 3.20
CA LYS A 147 -0.99 -8.83 4.63
C LYS A 147 -1.20 -7.35 4.97
N ASN A 148 -0.54 -6.45 4.26
CA ASN A 148 -0.59 -5.02 4.51
C ASN A 148 -1.99 -4.42 4.26
N ILE A 149 -2.72 -4.89 3.25
CA ILE A 149 -4.11 -4.48 2.99
C ILE A 149 -5.00 -4.84 4.17
N PHE A 150 -5.01 -6.11 4.59
CA PHE A 150 -5.88 -6.56 5.67
C PHE A 150 -5.46 -6.02 7.03
N GLU A 151 -4.17 -5.84 7.27
CA GLU A 151 -3.66 -5.17 8.47
C GLU A 151 -4.13 -3.72 8.56
N THR A 152 -4.08 -2.98 7.44
CA THR A 152 -4.59 -1.61 7.34
C THR A 152 -6.09 -1.54 7.60
N MET A 153 -6.86 -2.42 6.98
CA MET A 153 -8.32 -2.46 7.18
C MET A 153 -8.68 -2.79 8.63
N TYR A 154 -8.01 -3.75 9.23
CA TYR A 154 -8.28 -4.14 10.61
C TYR A 154 -7.96 -3.00 11.59
N HIS A 155 -6.80 -2.35 11.43
CA HIS A 155 -6.44 -1.19 12.23
C HIS A 155 -7.45 -0.06 12.08
N ALA A 156 -7.78 0.33 10.85
CA ALA A 156 -8.72 1.41 10.58
C ALA A 156 -10.13 1.14 11.13
N ALA A 157 -10.60 -0.11 11.05
CA ALA A 157 -11.90 -0.49 11.61
C ALA A 157 -11.90 -0.44 13.14
N LEU A 158 -10.81 -0.86 13.79
CA LEU A 158 -10.66 -0.75 15.24
C LEU A 158 -10.59 0.72 15.69
N GLU A 159 -9.80 1.54 15.01
CA GLU A 159 -9.70 2.98 15.32
C GLU A 159 -11.07 3.66 15.20
N ALA A 160 -11.82 3.43 14.12
CA ALA A 160 -13.17 3.94 14.00
C ALA A 160 -14.12 3.40 15.11
N SER A 161 -13.94 2.15 15.51
CA SER A 161 -14.72 1.57 16.62
C SER A 161 -14.41 2.22 17.97
N VAL A 162 -13.16 2.56 18.24
CA VAL A 162 -12.74 3.32 19.43
C VAL A 162 -13.36 4.72 19.41
N GLU A 163 -13.21 5.46 18.32
CA GLU A 163 -13.77 6.81 18.15
C GLU A 163 -15.31 6.81 18.31
N LEU A 164 -15.99 5.80 17.77
CA LEU A 164 -17.44 5.63 17.98
C LEU A 164 -17.78 5.36 19.44
N SER A 165 -17.01 4.54 20.13
CA SER A 165 -17.26 4.23 21.54
C SER A 165 -17.00 5.43 22.47
N GLU A 166 -16.04 6.28 22.15
CA GLU A 166 -15.81 7.54 22.86
C GLU A 166 -16.98 8.52 22.68
N LYS A 167 -17.54 8.57 21.49
CA LYS A 167 -18.63 9.47 21.14
C LYS A 167 -20.00 9.00 21.58
N GLU A 168 -20.30 7.73 21.43
CA GLU A 168 -21.65 7.15 21.56
C GLU A 168 -21.78 6.15 22.74
N GLY A 169 -20.65 5.81 23.36
CA GLY A 169 -20.56 4.74 24.35
C GLY A 169 -20.28 3.37 23.74
N SER A 170 -19.77 2.44 24.55
CA SER A 170 -19.51 1.07 24.13
C SER A 170 -20.80 0.30 23.87
N TYR A 171 -20.78 -0.63 22.93
CA TYR A 171 -21.91 -1.56 22.72
C TYR A 171 -22.15 -2.44 23.96
N GLU A 172 -23.42 -2.86 24.17
CA GLU A 172 -23.87 -3.53 25.41
C GLU A 172 -22.99 -4.72 25.82
N THR A 173 -22.53 -5.51 24.88
CA THR A 173 -21.74 -6.74 25.14
C THR A 173 -20.21 -6.54 25.06
N PHE A 174 -19.73 -5.30 25.09
CA PHE A 174 -18.30 -5.01 25.12
C PHE A 174 -17.65 -5.54 26.41
N GLY A 175 -18.28 -5.28 27.57
CA GLY A 175 -17.76 -5.73 28.82
C GLY A 175 -17.65 -7.26 28.91
N GLY A 176 -16.46 -7.76 29.28
CA GLY A 176 -16.15 -9.19 29.33
C GLY A 176 -15.71 -9.81 27.98
N SER A 177 -15.77 -9.05 26.87
CA SER A 177 -15.26 -9.49 25.57
C SER A 177 -13.72 -9.58 25.58
N PRO A 178 -13.10 -10.28 24.63
CA PRO A 178 -11.64 -10.25 24.46
C PRO A 178 -11.11 -8.82 24.27
N ALA A 179 -11.80 -8.01 23.46
CA ALA A 179 -11.41 -6.62 23.21
C ALA A 179 -11.39 -5.77 24.48
N SER A 180 -12.34 -5.96 25.42
CA SER A 180 -12.33 -5.26 26.70
C SER A 180 -11.16 -5.64 27.64
N LYS A 181 -10.38 -6.62 27.26
CA LYS A 181 -9.16 -7.08 27.95
C LYS A 181 -7.89 -6.76 27.14
N GLY A 182 -8.00 -5.96 26.10
CA GLY A 182 -6.90 -5.66 25.19
C GLY A 182 -6.44 -6.85 24.35
N ILE A 183 -7.29 -7.86 24.16
CA ILE A 183 -7.01 -9.04 23.35
C ILE A 183 -7.65 -8.86 21.98
N LEU A 184 -6.82 -8.68 20.97
CA LEU A 184 -7.22 -8.50 19.57
C LEU A 184 -7.21 -9.83 18.82
N GLN A 185 -7.73 -9.84 17.59
CA GLN A 185 -7.87 -11.07 16.80
C GLN A 185 -6.55 -11.82 16.58
N PHE A 186 -5.48 -11.11 16.29
CA PHE A 186 -4.16 -11.72 16.08
C PHE A 186 -3.59 -12.34 17.37
N ASP A 187 -3.92 -11.79 18.56
CA ASP A 187 -3.53 -12.39 19.84
C ASP A 187 -4.22 -13.74 20.02
N MET A 188 -5.52 -13.83 19.70
CA MET A 188 -6.28 -15.08 19.79
C MET A 188 -5.77 -16.16 18.83
N TRP A 189 -5.16 -15.76 17.74
CA TRP A 189 -4.57 -16.68 16.74
C TRP A 189 -3.08 -16.94 16.95
N ASN A 190 -2.46 -16.35 17.97
CA ASN A 190 -1.01 -16.40 18.22
C ASN A 190 -0.19 -15.95 17.00
N VAL A 191 -0.67 -14.91 16.29
CA VAL A 191 -0.01 -14.31 15.13
C VAL A 191 0.61 -12.99 15.55
N VAL A 192 1.88 -12.79 15.16
CA VAL A 192 2.54 -11.51 15.36
C VAL A 192 2.09 -10.55 14.27
N PRO A 193 1.47 -9.41 14.62
CA PRO A 193 1.06 -8.40 13.63
C PRO A 193 2.29 -7.76 12.97
N GLY A 194 2.07 -7.01 11.90
CA GLY A 194 3.11 -6.19 11.31
C GLY A 194 3.51 -5.01 12.21
N ASN A 195 4.54 -4.30 11.78
CA ASN A 195 5.02 -3.10 12.47
C ASN A 195 4.53 -1.79 11.80
N ARG A 196 3.51 -1.87 10.97
CA ARG A 196 2.95 -0.72 10.26
C ARG A 196 2.21 0.23 11.20
N TYR A 197 1.58 -0.32 12.24
CA TYR A 197 0.75 0.41 13.20
C TYR A 197 1.19 0.13 14.63
N ASP A 198 0.91 1.08 15.53
CA ASP A 198 1.10 0.89 16.98
C ASP A 198 -0.10 0.13 17.57
N TRP A 199 0.02 -1.19 17.60
CA TRP A 199 -0.99 -2.07 18.16
C TRP A 199 -1.12 -1.97 19.68
N ASN A 200 -0.10 -1.48 20.37
CA ASN A 200 -0.15 -1.34 21.82
C ASN A 200 -1.05 -0.18 22.23
N SER A 201 -1.06 0.91 21.50
CA SER A 201 -1.99 2.02 21.74
C SER A 201 -3.45 1.61 21.55
N MET A 202 -3.72 0.69 20.62
CA MET A 202 -5.07 0.16 20.37
C MET A 202 -5.61 -0.78 21.47
N LYS A 203 -4.75 -1.24 22.39
CA LYS A 203 -5.10 -2.17 23.47
C LYS A 203 -5.34 -1.49 24.82
N GLN A 204 -5.12 -0.19 24.89
CA GLN A 204 -5.29 0.64 26.09
C GLN A 204 -6.68 1.25 26.15
#